data_fb7480d0512aca04fd7515ce51313cc7
#
_entry.id   fb7480d0512aca04fd7515ce51313cc7
#
_cell.length_a   1.000
_cell.length_b   1.000
_cell.length_c   1.000
_cell.angle_alpha   90.00
_cell.angle_beta   90.00
_cell.angle_gamma   90.00
#
_symmetry.space_group_name_H-M   'P 1'
#
loop_
_entity.id
_entity.type
_entity.pdbx_description
1 polymer ?
#
loop_
_entity_poly.entity_id
_entity_poly.type
_entity_poly.pdbx_seq_one_letter_code
_entity_poly.pdbx_strand_id
1 'polypeptide(L)'
;MQIKFNNGKTFTYTQAFGLERDFKDGYTRPSVEGIMPLAQTSYNEIESIISNTDAIKSFTLVGDKQQIPIYKEVQVANALVNSDGTPVVDKKGKAVTVISKKIVLDENDNPIIDHYEQAEAPTSTYDNYTIVGKISVEDGNITFKMYKLSDTEIEKNSAVRAVDELLLSMAESEA
;
A
#
# COMPACT_ATOMS: atom_id res chain seq x y z
N MET A 1 9.84 -6.54 -1.46
CA MET A 1 8.94 -5.60 -0.74
C MET A 1 9.77 -4.57 0.04
N GLN A 2 9.28 -3.34 0.23
CA GLN A 2 10.02 -2.26 0.91
C GLN A 2 9.14 -1.55 1.93
N ILE A 3 9.73 -1.11 3.05
CA ILE A 3 9.12 -0.17 3.98
C ILE A 3 9.84 1.18 3.86
N LYS A 4 9.07 2.25 3.74
CA LYS A 4 9.56 3.63 3.72
C LYS A 4 9.05 4.36 4.95
N PHE A 5 9.94 4.78 5.82
CA PHE A 5 9.63 5.56 7.02
C PHE A 5 9.44 7.05 6.71
N ASN A 6 8.80 7.78 7.63
CA ASN A 6 8.52 9.21 7.49
C ASN A 6 9.78 10.08 7.27
N ASN A 7 10.92 9.65 7.78
CA ASN A 7 12.22 10.30 7.56
C ASN A 7 12.83 10.05 6.16
N GLY A 8 12.10 9.37 5.27
CA GLY A 8 12.51 9.05 3.91
C GLY A 8 13.39 7.81 3.76
N LYS A 9 13.87 7.21 4.86
CA LYS A 9 14.65 5.96 4.78
C LYS A 9 13.80 4.79 4.35
N THR A 10 14.39 3.93 3.52
CA THR A 10 13.72 2.77 2.92
C THR A 10 14.52 1.50 3.19
N PHE A 11 13.84 0.42 3.58
CA PHE A 11 14.45 -0.87 3.87
C PHE A 11 13.67 -1.99 3.19
N THR A 12 14.38 -3.07 2.88
CA THR A 12 13.74 -4.30 2.41
C THR A 12 13.17 -5.07 3.59
N TYR A 13 11.95 -5.58 3.45
CA TYR A 13 11.36 -6.53 4.40
C TYR A 13 10.95 -7.82 3.67
N THR A 14 10.97 -8.94 4.40
CA THR A 14 10.80 -10.29 3.81
C THR A 14 9.40 -10.84 3.99
N GLN A 15 8.68 -10.39 5.00
CA GLN A 15 7.37 -10.93 5.33
C GLN A 15 6.32 -9.83 5.38
N ALA A 16 5.12 -10.11 4.92
CA ALA A 16 4.00 -9.19 5.01
C ALA A 16 3.77 -8.79 6.47
N PHE A 17 3.62 -7.50 6.70
CA PHE A 17 3.22 -6.99 8.00
C PHE A 17 1.82 -7.52 8.31
N GLY A 18 1.72 -8.38 9.31
CA GLY A 18 0.44 -8.77 9.89
C GLY A 18 -0.16 -7.57 10.62
N LEU A 19 -1.42 -7.25 10.30
CA LEU A 19 -2.21 -6.36 11.15
C LEU A 19 -2.89 -7.23 12.20
N GLU A 20 -2.36 -7.20 13.40
CA GLU A 20 -2.90 -7.92 14.54
C GLU A 20 -3.46 -6.95 15.57
N ARG A 21 -4.22 -7.46 16.50
CA ARG A 21 -4.62 -6.73 17.69
C ARG A 21 -4.00 -7.39 18.91
N ASP A 22 -3.19 -6.64 19.62
CA ASP A 22 -2.50 -7.10 20.80
C ASP A 22 -2.83 -6.25 22.01
N PHE A 23 -2.70 -6.87 23.18
CA PHE A 23 -2.82 -6.17 24.44
C PHE A 23 -1.49 -5.50 24.80
N LYS A 24 -1.49 -4.17 24.88
CA LYS A 24 -0.32 -3.36 25.23
C LYS A 24 -0.74 -2.16 26.09
N ASP A 25 -0.06 -1.97 27.22
CA ASP A 25 -0.28 -0.87 28.16
C ASP A 25 -1.75 -0.71 28.62
N GLY A 26 -2.41 -1.83 28.92
CA GLY A 26 -3.80 -1.86 29.40
C GLY A 26 -4.87 -1.77 28.30
N TYR A 27 -4.49 -1.71 27.01
CA TYR A 27 -5.42 -1.56 25.89
C TYR A 27 -5.19 -2.63 24.83
N THR A 28 -6.25 -3.01 24.13
CA THR A 28 -6.15 -3.78 22.89
C THR A 28 -5.90 -2.83 21.73
N ARG A 29 -4.72 -2.91 21.12
CA ARG A 29 -4.25 -1.98 20.07
C ARG A 29 -4.03 -2.69 18.75
N PRO A 30 -4.30 -2.05 17.62
CA PRO A 30 -3.76 -2.50 16.34
C PRO A 30 -2.24 -2.52 16.41
N SER A 31 -1.63 -3.60 15.99
CA SER A 31 -0.18 -3.76 15.93
C SER A 31 0.29 -4.10 14.52
N VAL A 32 1.55 -3.84 14.25
CA VAL A 32 2.24 -4.22 13.03
C VAL A 32 3.57 -4.83 13.41
N GLU A 33 3.89 -5.96 12.79
CA GLU A 33 5.16 -6.64 12.97
C GLU A 33 5.93 -6.65 11.65
N GLY A 34 7.20 -6.25 11.69
CA GLY A 34 8.08 -6.22 10.53
C GLY A 34 9.28 -7.14 10.72
N ILE A 35 9.62 -7.87 9.67
CA ILE A 35 10.78 -8.76 9.62
C ILE A 35 11.70 -8.31 8.49
N MET A 36 12.96 -7.99 8.82
CA MET A 36 13.97 -7.50 7.89
C MET A 36 15.22 -8.38 7.93
N PRO A 37 15.81 -8.73 6.76
CA PRO A 37 17.04 -9.49 6.75
C PRO A 37 18.19 -8.70 7.37
N LEU A 38 18.87 -9.27 8.35
CA LEU A 38 20.06 -8.68 8.98
C LEU A 38 21.21 -8.48 7.97
N ALA A 39 21.26 -9.30 6.92
CA ALA A 39 22.26 -9.18 5.85
C ALA A 39 22.11 -7.91 5.00
N GLN A 40 20.92 -7.28 5.02
CA GLN A 40 20.61 -6.08 4.22
C GLN A 40 20.35 -4.85 5.07
N THR A 41 20.30 -4.99 6.40
CA THR A 41 19.87 -3.92 7.30
C THR A 41 20.65 -3.99 8.61
N SER A 42 21.17 -2.86 9.07
CA SER A 42 21.84 -2.77 10.37
C SER A 42 20.81 -2.70 11.51
N TYR A 43 21.01 -3.53 12.56
CA TYR A 43 20.19 -3.47 13.77
C TYR A 43 20.17 -2.07 14.39
N ASN A 44 21.35 -1.45 14.57
CA ASN A 44 21.46 -0.12 15.16
C ASN A 44 20.73 0.95 14.34
N GLU A 45 20.70 0.79 13.03
CA GLU A 45 19.99 1.73 12.16
C GLU A 45 18.48 1.60 12.32
N ILE A 46 17.94 0.39 12.35
CA ILE A 46 16.53 0.14 12.59
C ILE A 46 16.13 0.58 14.00
N GLU A 47 16.89 0.22 15.02
CA GLU A 47 16.66 0.64 16.40
C GLU A 47 16.58 2.17 16.52
N SER A 48 17.52 2.89 15.89
CA SER A 48 17.54 4.35 15.86
C SER A 48 16.29 4.94 15.20
N ILE A 49 15.79 4.34 14.13
CA ILE A 49 14.59 4.82 13.44
C ILE A 49 13.35 4.53 14.27
N ILE A 50 13.21 3.31 14.78
CA ILE A 50 12.02 2.87 15.52
C ILE A 50 11.93 3.61 16.87
N SER A 51 13.06 3.95 17.48
CA SER A 51 13.09 4.77 18.70
C SER A 51 12.79 6.25 18.46
N ASN A 52 12.73 6.69 17.22
CA ASN A 52 12.40 8.06 16.86
C ASN A 52 10.92 8.17 16.47
N THR A 53 10.10 8.73 17.36
CA THR A 53 8.64 8.86 17.18
C THR A 53 8.26 9.58 15.90
N ASP A 54 9.00 10.60 15.47
CA ASP A 54 8.72 11.34 14.25
C ASP A 54 9.03 10.51 13.01
N ALA A 55 10.05 9.65 13.06
CA ALA A 55 10.40 8.76 11.95
C ALA A 55 9.33 7.67 11.72
N ILE A 56 8.69 7.19 12.78
CA ILE A 56 7.67 6.13 12.71
C ILE A 56 6.22 6.65 12.77
N LYS A 57 6.03 7.97 12.86
CA LYS A 57 4.70 8.58 12.88
C LYS A 57 3.84 8.16 11.68
N SER A 58 4.48 8.00 10.53
CA SER A 58 3.89 7.43 9.32
C SER A 58 4.93 6.57 8.61
N PHE A 59 4.49 5.46 8.05
CA PHE A 59 5.32 4.65 7.16
C PHE A 59 4.49 4.05 6.04
N THR A 60 5.13 3.77 4.91
CA THR A 60 4.49 3.19 3.74
C THR A 60 5.13 1.85 3.41
N LEU A 61 4.31 0.83 3.27
CA LEU A 61 4.71 -0.45 2.70
C LEU A 61 4.55 -0.39 1.19
N VAL A 62 5.60 -0.78 0.48
CA VAL A 62 5.61 -0.88 -0.97
C VAL A 62 5.80 -2.35 -1.32
N GLY A 63 4.79 -2.94 -1.96
CA GLY A 63 4.82 -4.32 -2.42
C GLY A 63 5.74 -4.50 -3.63
N ASP A 64 5.84 -5.73 -4.10
CA ASP A 64 6.56 -6.02 -5.33
C ASP A 64 5.69 -5.68 -6.54
N LYS A 65 6.33 -5.20 -7.59
CA LYS A 65 5.67 -4.98 -8.86
C LYS A 65 5.23 -6.32 -9.43
N GLN A 66 4.00 -6.39 -9.89
CA GLN A 66 3.44 -7.58 -10.52
C GLN A 66 3.44 -7.41 -12.03
N GLN A 67 3.60 -8.51 -12.75
CA GLN A 67 3.37 -8.55 -14.18
C GLN A 67 1.90 -8.89 -14.43
N ILE A 68 1.22 -8.00 -15.16
CA ILE A 68 -0.17 -8.21 -15.58
C ILE A 68 -0.15 -8.70 -17.02
N PRO A 69 -0.74 -9.88 -17.31
CA PRO A 69 -0.85 -10.34 -18.68
C PRO A 69 -1.84 -9.45 -19.46
N ILE A 70 -1.39 -8.94 -20.60
CA ILE A 70 -2.24 -8.27 -21.56
C ILE A 70 -2.57 -9.29 -22.65
N TYR A 71 -3.86 -9.48 -22.87
CA TYR A 71 -4.35 -10.48 -23.78
C TYR A 71 -4.45 -9.94 -25.20
N LYS A 72 -4.16 -10.80 -26.17
CA LYS A 72 -4.30 -10.48 -27.58
C LYS A 72 -5.75 -10.20 -27.94
N GLU A 73 -6.01 -9.03 -28.50
CA GLU A 73 -7.35 -8.62 -28.94
C GLU A 73 -7.44 -8.55 -30.45
N VAL A 74 -8.59 -8.90 -31.00
CA VAL A 74 -8.94 -8.66 -32.39
C VAL A 74 -10.18 -7.78 -32.48
N GLN A 75 -10.21 -6.94 -33.48
CA GLN A 75 -11.42 -6.18 -33.80
C GLN A 75 -12.38 -7.05 -34.59
N VAL A 76 -13.62 -7.16 -34.11
CA VAL A 76 -14.68 -7.89 -34.77
C VAL A 76 -15.78 -6.92 -35.14
N ALA A 77 -16.12 -6.89 -36.41
CA ALA A 77 -17.25 -6.11 -36.91
C ALA A 77 -18.53 -6.95 -36.73
N ASN A 78 -19.39 -6.53 -35.83
CA ASN A 78 -20.69 -7.19 -35.60
C ASN A 78 -21.79 -6.33 -36.23
N ALA A 79 -22.72 -6.96 -36.95
CA ALA A 79 -23.91 -6.26 -37.41
C ALA A 79 -24.75 -5.83 -36.20
N LEU A 80 -25.16 -4.56 -36.21
CA LEU A 80 -26.12 -4.10 -35.21
C LEU A 80 -27.49 -4.69 -35.55
N VAL A 81 -28.14 -5.32 -34.56
CA VAL A 81 -29.46 -5.91 -34.74
C VAL A 81 -30.49 -5.27 -33.81
N ASN A 82 -31.71 -5.16 -34.27
CA ASN A 82 -32.85 -4.77 -33.45
C ASN A 82 -33.23 -5.85 -32.44
N SER A 83 -34.14 -5.55 -31.52
CA SER A 83 -34.63 -6.50 -30.51
C SER A 83 -35.33 -7.75 -31.10
N ASP A 84 -35.76 -7.71 -32.33
CA ASP A 84 -36.38 -8.81 -33.09
C ASP A 84 -35.34 -9.62 -33.90
N GLY A 85 -34.03 -9.30 -33.79
CA GLY A 85 -32.98 -9.96 -34.54
C GLY A 85 -32.75 -9.45 -35.96
N THR A 86 -33.49 -8.48 -36.45
CA THR A 86 -33.30 -7.90 -37.78
C THR A 86 -32.12 -6.93 -37.81
N PRO A 87 -31.31 -6.91 -38.89
CA PRO A 87 -30.20 -5.97 -38.99
C PRO A 87 -30.67 -4.51 -39.05
N VAL A 88 -30.00 -3.66 -38.25
CA VAL A 88 -30.17 -2.22 -38.37
C VAL A 88 -29.49 -1.78 -39.65
N VAL A 89 -30.19 -1.05 -40.53
CA VAL A 89 -29.66 -0.53 -41.80
C VAL A 89 -29.59 1.00 -41.79
N ASP A 90 -28.61 1.53 -42.44
CA ASP A 90 -28.47 2.98 -42.64
C ASP A 90 -29.50 3.51 -43.68
N LYS A 91 -29.51 4.82 -43.90
CA LYS A 91 -30.40 5.47 -44.88
C LYS A 91 -30.25 4.99 -46.35
N LYS A 92 -29.17 4.24 -46.63
CA LYS A 92 -28.86 3.65 -47.93
C LYS A 92 -29.15 2.16 -48.00
N GLY A 93 -29.74 1.58 -46.95
CA GLY A 93 -30.04 0.15 -46.84
C GLY A 93 -28.84 -0.74 -46.51
N LYS A 94 -27.69 -0.17 -46.12
CA LYS A 94 -26.51 -0.93 -45.73
C LYS A 94 -26.56 -1.24 -44.23
N ALA A 95 -26.23 -2.48 -43.88
CA ALA A 95 -26.16 -2.88 -42.49
C ALA A 95 -25.16 -2.03 -41.69
N VAL A 96 -25.61 -1.53 -40.55
CA VAL A 96 -24.76 -0.80 -39.63
C VAL A 96 -23.94 -1.82 -38.84
N THR A 97 -22.62 -1.65 -38.80
CA THR A 97 -21.72 -2.51 -38.04
C THR A 97 -21.12 -1.75 -36.87
N VAL A 98 -21.01 -2.42 -35.72
CA VAL A 98 -20.27 -1.93 -34.54
C VAL A 98 -18.99 -2.73 -34.42
N ILE A 99 -17.89 -2.03 -34.30
CA ILE A 99 -16.58 -2.65 -34.03
C ILE A 99 -16.47 -2.89 -32.53
N SER A 100 -16.31 -4.15 -32.15
CA SER A 100 -16.01 -4.54 -30.78
C SER A 100 -14.63 -5.22 -30.70
N LYS A 101 -14.00 -5.16 -29.54
CA LYS A 101 -12.77 -5.93 -29.27
C LYS A 101 -13.15 -7.27 -28.67
N LYS A 102 -12.51 -8.31 -29.12
CA LYS A 102 -12.67 -9.67 -28.61
C LYS A 102 -11.29 -10.27 -28.29
N ILE A 103 -11.17 -10.89 -27.11
CA ILE A 103 -9.95 -11.62 -26.75
C ILE A 103 -9.79 -12.83 -27.67
N VAL A 104 -8.59 -13.08 -28.15
CA VAL A 104 -8.24 -14.25 -28.93
C VAL A 104 -7.99 -15.41 -27.99
N LEU A 105 -8.63 -16.54 -28.26
CA LEU A 105 -8.47 -17.78 -27.52
C LEU A 105 -7.62 -18.77 -28.33
N ASP A 106 -6.92 -19.67 -27.64
CA ASP A 106 -6.22 -20.81 -28.23
C ASP A 106 -7.18 -21.99 -28.54
N GLU A 107 -6.64 -23.10 -28.97
CA GLU A 107 -7.39 -24.35 -29.32
C GLU A 107 -8.10 -24.98 -28.08
N ASN A 108 -7.75 -24.57 -26.88
CA ASN A 108 -8.32 -25.06 -25.61
C ASN A 108 -9.17 -24.01 -24.90
N ASP A 109 -9.61 -22.98 -25.63
CA ASP A 109 -10.39 -21.83 -25.11
C ASP A 109 -9.68 -20.97 -24.05
N ASN A 110 -8.33 -21.00 -23.98
CA ASN A 110 -7.58 -20.13 -23.08
C ASN A 110 -7.22 -18.80 -23.78
N PRO A 111 -7.28 -17.66 -23.06
CA PRO A 111 -6.85 -16.39 -23.61
C PRO A 111 -5.36 -16.36 -23.98
N ILE A 112 -5.05 -15.96 -25.20
CA ILE A 112 -3.66 -15.82 -25.67
C ILE A 112 -3.08 -14.53 -25.10
N ILE A 113 -1.94 -14.64 -24.38
CA ILE A 113 -1.22 -13.49 -23.85
C ILE A 113 -0.43 -12.84 -25.01
N ASP A 114 -0.63 -11.55 -25.22
CA ASP A 114 0.13 -10.75 -26.18
C ASP A 114 1.48 -10.33 -25.60
N HIS A 115 1.45 -9.71 -24.43
CA HIS A 115 2.62 -9.32 -23.66
C HIS A 115 2.29 -9.16 -22.19
N TYR A 116 3.30 -8.87 -21.37
CA TYR A 116 3.13 -8.54 -19.95
C TYR A 116 3.43 -7.06 -19.73
N GLU A 117 2.55 -6.37 -19.02
CA GLU A 117 2.80 -5.02 -18.50
C GLU A 117 3.18 -5.08 -17.04
N GLN A 118 4.07 -4.18 -16.63
CA GLN A 118 4.46 -4.07 -15.24
C GLN A 118 3.46 -3.16 -14.50
N ALA A 119 2.69 -3.74 -13.57
CA ALA A 119 1.84 -2.97 -12.69
C ALA A 119 2.67 -2.09 -11.75
N GLU A 120 2.08 -0.97 -11.32
CA GLU A 120 2.63 -0.23 -10.20
C GLU A 120 2.63 -1.09 -8.93
N ALA A 121 3.69 -0.92 -8.12
CA ALA A 121 3.77 -1.63 -6.86
C ALA A 121 2.63 -1.19 -5.92
N PRO A 122 1.87 -2.12 -5.32
CA PRO A 122 0.84 -1.76 -4.36
C PRO A 122 1.48 -1.06 -3.15
N THR A 123 0.85 0.00 -2.68
CA THR A 123 1.30 0.77 -1.52
C THR A 123 0.23 0.81 -0.45
N SER A 124 0.65 0.76 0.82
CA SER A 124 -0.23 0.92 1.98
C SER A 124 0.46 1.80 3.01
N THR A 125 -0.21 2.87 3.43
CA THR A 125 0.31 3.81 4.43
C THR A 125 -0.31 3.54 5.79
N TYR A 126 0.50 3.60 6.83
CA TYR A 126 0.15 3.35 8.21
C TYR A 126 0.55 4.54 9.07
N ASP A 127 -0.40 5.09 9.81
CA ASP A 127 -0.22 6.28 10.62
C ASP A 127 -0.40 5.98 12.11
N ASN A 128 0.39 6.70 12.94
CA ASN A 128 0.30 6.69 14.39
C ASN A 128 0.69 5.35 15.05
N TYR A 129 1.54 4.54 14.41
CA TYR A 129 2.13 3.35 15.02
C TYR A 129 3.41 3.69 15.78
N THR A 130 3.30 4.57 16.76
CA THR A 130 4.45 5.18 17.46
C THR A 130 4.80 4.56 18.80
N ILE A 131 4.03 3.57 19.26
CA ILE A 131 4.35 2.82 20.45
C ILE A 131 5.23 1.64 20.06
N VAL A 132 6.48 1.66 20.47
CA VAL A 132 7.43 0.59 20.17
C VAL A 132 7.22 -0.59 21.12
N GLY A 133 7.14 -1.76 20.55
CA GLY A 133 7.14 -3.02 21.28
C GLY A 133 8.55 -3.61 21.40
N LYS A 134 8.66 -4.91 21.09
CA LYS A 134 9.95 -5.62 21.10
C LYS A 134 10.70 -5.37 19.78
N ILE A 135 12.01 -5.18 19.90
CA ILE A 135 12.96 -5.33 18.79
C ILE A 135 13.88 -6.49 19.15
N SER A 136 14.06 -7.44 18.24
CA SER A 136 14.93 -8.60 18.45
C SER A 136 15.67 -8.99 17.18
N VAL A 137 16.74 -9.75 17.34
CA VAL A 137 17.43 -10.43 16.25
C VAL A 137 17.26 -11.92 16.46
N GLU A 138 16.61 -12.58 15.54
CA GLU A 138 16.32 -14.00 15.57
C GLU A 138 16.50 -14.59 14.17
N ASP A 139 17.18 -15.71 14.05
CA ASP A 139 17.37 -16.46 12.80
C ASP A 139 17.89 -15.60 11.61
N GLY A 140 18.81 -14.68 11.90
CA GLY A 140 19.38 -13.79 10.89
C GLY A 140 18.45 -12.67 10.39
N ASN A 141 17.37 -12.41 11.11
CA ASN A 141 16.44 -11.34 10.84
C ASN A 141 16.32 -10.38 12.02
N ILE A 142 16.04 -9.12 11.72
CA ILE A 142 15.59 -8.12 12.69
C ILE A 142 14.08 -8.16 12.69
N THR A 143 13.48 -8.46 13.84
CA THR A 143 12.03 -8.41 14.04
C THR A 143 11.70 -7.24 14.95
N PHE A 144 10.72 -6.44 14.59
CA PHE A 144 10.22 -5.35 15.43
C PHE A 144 8.71 -5.32 15.41
N LYS A 145 8.12 -4.82 16.50
CA LYS A 145 6.68 -4.67 16.65
C LYS A 145 6.34 -3.24 17.06
N MET A 146 5.34 -2.67 16.42
CA MET A 146 4.82 -1.33 16.73
C MET A 146 3.33 -1.39 16.95
N TYR A 147 2.81 -0.52 17.81
CA TYR A 147 1.39 -0.44 18.13
C TYR A 147 0.84 0.95 17.82
N LYS A 148 -0.39 0.97 17.36
CA LYS A 148 -1.09 2.22 17.03
C LYS A 148 -1.54 2.94 18.31
N LEU A 149 -1.38 4.27 18.34
CA LEU A 149 -2.04 5.13 19.32
C LEU A 149 -3.55 5.04 19.18
N SER A 150 -4.29 5.11 20.28
CA SER A 150 -5.74 5.32 20.26
C SER A 150 -6.06 6.77 19.86
N ASP A 151 -7.28 7.00 19.38
CA ASP A 151 -7.72 8.35 19.00
C ASP A 151 -7.63 9.34 20.18
N THR A 152 -7.98 8.89 21.38
CA THR A 152 -7.86 9.70 22.62
C THR A 152 -6.41 10.08 22.93
N GLU A 153 -5.45 9.17 22.70
CA GLU A 153 -4.03 9.49 22.90
C GLU A 153 -3.51 10.46 21.83
N ILE A 154 -3.98 10.32 20.58
CA ILE A 154 -3.66 11.25 19.49
C ILE A 154 -4.17 12.65 19.83
N GLU A 155 -5.42 12.77 20.27
CA GLU A 155 -6.02 14.04 20.68
C GLU A 155 -5.27 14.66 21.86
N LYS A 156 -4.97 13.88 22.89
CA LYS A 156 -4.19 14.33 24.05
C LYS A 156 -2.81 14.82 23.65
N ASN A 157 -2.08 14.08 22.83
CA ASN A 157 -0.75 14.46 22.36
C ASN A 157 -0.81 15.76 21.52
N SER A 158 -1.85 15.94 20.71
CA SER A 158 -2.07 17.16 19.94
C SER A 158 -2.35 18.35 20.83
N ALA A 159 -3.16 18.19 21.86
CA ALA A 159 -3.43 19.25 22.84
C ALA A 159 -2.17 19.66 23.63
N VAL A 160 -1.36 18.70 24.07
CA VAL A 160 -0.08 18.98 24.75
C VAL A 160 0.84 19.78 23.85
N ARG A 161 1.02 19.38 22.58
CA ARG A 161 1.86 20.11 21.62
C ARG A 161 1.36 21.56 21.41
N ALA A 162 0.06 21.75 21.28
CA ALA A 162 -0.50 23.10 21.12
C ALA A 162 -0.23 24.00 22.35
N VAL A 163 -0.26 23.42 23.56
CA VAL A 163 0.10 24.16 24.79
C VAL A 163 1.60 24.50 24.80
N ASP A 164 2.46 23.56 24.44
CA ASP A 164 3.91 23.75 24.38
C ASP A 164 4.29 24.85 23.36
N GLU A 165 3.68 24.83 22.18
CA GLU A 165 3.86 25.87 21.15
C GLU A 165 3.40 27.26 21.64
N LEU A 166 2.28 27.32 22.35
CA LEU A 166 1.79 28.55 22.96
C LEU A 166 2.76 29.08 24.00
N LEU A 167 3.25 28.23 24.89
CA LEU A 167 4.22 28.60 25.92
C LEU A 167 5.53 29.12 25.30
N LEU A 168 6.03 28.46 24.24
CA LEU A 168 7.21 28.94 23.52
C LEU A 168 6.99 30.31 22.90
N SER A 169 5.84 30.52 22.25
CA SER A 169 5.51 31.81 21.63
C SER A 169 5.39 32.96 22.66
N MET A 170 4.88 32.64 23.85
CA MET A 170 4.83 33.64 24.96
C MET A 170 6.22 33.95 25.46
N ALA A 171 7.08 32.97 25.65
CA ALA A 171 8.46 33.21 26.10
C ALA A 171 9.28 34.02 25.08
N GLU A 172 9.08 33.83 23.79
CA GLU A 172 9.72 34.62 22.73
C GLU A 172 9.20 36.07 22.65
N SER A 173 7.95 36.32 23.09
CA SER A 173 7.37 37.66 23.09
C SER A 173 7.81 38.53 24.28
N GLU A 174 8.37 37.93 25.32
CA GLU A 174 8.88 38.59 26.52
C GLU A 174 10.40 38.87 26.48
N ALA A 175 11.09 38.39 25.44
CA ALA A 175 12.53 38.54 25.26
C ALA A 175 12.89 39.69 24.30
#